data_59bd2f2007265ca523632e81da5b7ddb
#
_entry.id   59bd2f2007265ca523632e81da5b7ddb
#
_cell.length_a   1.000
_cell.length_b   1.000
_cell.length_c   1.000
_cell.angle_alpha   90.00
_cell.angle_beta   90.00
_cell.angle_gamma   90.00
#
_symmetry.space_group_name_H-M   'P 1'
#
loop_
_entity.id
_entity.type
_entity.pdbx_description
1 polymer ?
#
loop_
_entity_poly.entity_id
_entity_poly.type
_entity_poly.pdbx_seq_one_letter_code
_entity_poly.pdbx_strand_id
1 'polypeptide(L)'
;MALEIFLRLDGVTGGSRNYYHPGWADVVSWQWHLCSEGSSLAPDQLQLVKRVGMESPALMQLWAQGGVVPAAEINIVPVVGKRDAQQKFISVKFENLRVLAMEIGGSCEDNHATETLTLKFGQVRFEYHHYADATPDSPTGTVQTVAFDWQPPAA
;
A
#
# COMPACT_ATOMS: atom_id res chain seq x y z
N MET A 1 6.96 -9.05 -16.49
CA MET A 1 6.04 -9.73 -15.55
C MET A 1 5.11 -8.70 -14.95
N ALA A 2 3.81 -8.93 -15.06
CA ALA A 2 2.82 -8.03 -14.49
C ALA A 2 2.78 -8.17 -12.97
N LEU A 3 2.48 -7.09 -12.29
CA LEU A 3 2.33 -7.05 -10.85
C LEU A 3 0.91 -6.60 -10.50
N GLU A 4 0.37 -7.13 -9.43
CA GLU A 4 -0.86 -6.65 -8.80
C GLU A 4 -0.49 -6.00 -7.47
N ILE A 5 -1.15 -4.89 -7.16
CA ILE A 5 -0.88 -4.10 -5.97
C ILE A 5 -2.17 -3.95 -5.18
N PHE A 6 -2.12 -4.26 -3.89
CA PHE A 6 -3.27 -4.20 -3.01
C PHE A 6 -2.95 -3.38 -1.78
N LEU A 7 -3.94 -2.61 -1.32
CA LEU A 7 -3.84 -1.79 -0.12
C LEU A 7 -4.89 -2.23 0.89
N ARG A 8 -4.48 -2.46 2.13
CA ARG A 8 -5.37 -2.71 3.26
C ARG A 8 -5.21 -1.60 4.29
N LEU A 9 -6.33 -1.06 4.73
CA LEU A 9 -6.38 -0.11 5.83
C LEU A 9 -7.32 -0.66 6.88
N ASP A 10 -6.90 -0.71 8.13
CA ASP A 10 -7.76 -1.16 9.22
C ASP A 10 -9.03 -0.32 9.29
N GLY A 11 -10.18 -0.99 9.30
CA GLY A 11 -11.48 -0.32 9.36
C GLY A 11 -12.03 0.16 8.03
N VAL A 12 -11.31 -0.04 6.93
CA VAL A 12 -11.75 0.35 5.58
C VAL A 12 -11.89 -0.90 4.72
N THR A 13 -13.05 -1.05 4.08
CA THR A 13 -13.31 -2.18 3.18
C THR A 13 -13.17 -1.72 1.74
N GLY A 14 -12.28 -2.35 1.00
CA GLY A 14 -12.10 -2.12 -0.43
C GLY A 14 -12.84 -3.13 -1.28
N GLY A 15 -12.80 -2.92 -2.59
CA GLY A 15 -13.54 -3.70 -3.57
C GLY A 15 -12.76 -4.79 -4.27
N SER A 16 -11.61 -5.20 -3.76
CA SER A 16 -10.82 -6.24 -4.39
C SER A 16 -11.57 -7.57 -4.44
N ARG A 17 -11.57 -8.20 -5.61
CA ARG A 17 -12.12 -9.52 -5.84
C ARG A 17 -11.05 -10.61 -5.84
N ASN A 18 -9.81 -10.25 -5.53
CA ASN A 18 -8.72 -11.19 -5.48
C ASN A 18 -8.97 -12.19 -4.36
N TYR A 19 -8.77 -13.48 -4.64
CA TYR A 19 -9.03 -14.57 -3.71
C TYR A 19 -8.22 -14.44 -2.41
N TYR A 20 -6.97 -13.98 -2.52
CA TYR A 20 -6.05 -13.87 -1.38
C TYR A 20 -6.07 -12.50 -0.70
N HIS A 21 -6.76 -11.53 -1.31
CA HIS A 21 -6.84 -10.16 -0.80
C HIS A 21 -8.28 -9.65 -0.77
N PRO A 22 -9.22 -10.40 -0.14
CA PRO A 22 -10.62 -9.99 -0.11
C PRO A 22 -10.76 -8.73 0.75
N GLY A 23 -11.49 -7.75 0.24
CA GLY A 23 -11.74 -6.51 0.97
C GLY A 23 -10.58 -5.50 0.95
N TRP A 24 -9.49 -5.80 0.25
CA TRP A 24 -8.41 -4.85 0.01
C TRP A 24 -8.80 -3.90 -1.12
N ALA A 25 -8.12 -2.79 -1.25
CA ALA A 25 -8.30 -1.87 -2.37
C ALA A 25 -7.27 -2.19 -3.45
N ASP A 26 -7.72 -2.17 -4.71
CA ASP A 26 -6.82 -2.33 -5.85
C ASP A 26 -6.07 -1.03 -6.10
N VAL A 27 -4.76 -1.12 -6.33
CA VAL A 27 -3.87 0.02 -6.54
C VAL A 27 -3.26 -0.08 -7.94
N VAL A 28 -3.17 1.04 -8.63
CA VAL A 28 -2.59 1.12 -9.98
C VAL A 28 -1.07 1.27 -9.91
N SER A 29 -0.60 2.19 -9.07
CA SER A 29 0.83 2.44 -8.92
C SER A 29 1.12 3.01 -7.54
N TRP A 30 2.37 2.92 -7.13
CA TRP A 30 2.83 3.45 -5.85
C TRP A 30 4.23 4.01 -5.99
N GLN A 31 4.61 4.90 -5.08
CA GLN A 31 5.88 5.58 -5.13
C GLN A 31 6.30 6.03 -3.74
N TRP A 32 7.52 5.70 -3.34
CA TRP A 32 8.08 6.08 -2.06
C TRP A 32 9.46 6.69 -2.29
N HIS A 33 9.67 7.92 -1.83
CA HIS A 33 10.91 8.65 -2.03
C HIS A 33 11.75 8.64 -0.77
N LEU A 34 12.91 8.02 -0.84
CA LEU A 34 13.90 8.02 0.24
C LEU A 34 14.99 9.01 -0.13
N CYS A 35 14.76 10.28 0.18
CA CYS A 35 15.63 11.38 -0.19
C CYS A 35 15.94 12.21 1.06
N SER A 36 17.23 12.52 1.26
CA SER A 36 17.67 13.26 2.44
C SER A 36 17.34 14.75 2.33
N GLU A 37 17.45 15.31 1.13
CA GLU A 37 17.23 16.71 0.85
C GLU A 37 16.60 16.91 -0.53
N GLY A 38 15.88 18.02 -0.71
CA GLY A 38 15.43 18.46 -2.02
C GLY A 38 14.24 17.71 -2.61
N SER A 39 13.55 16.91 -1.82
CA SER A 39 12.36 16.19 -2.29
C SER A 39 11.09 16.90 -1.84
N SER A 40 10.06 16.88 -2.70
CA SER A 40 8.73 17.37 -2.35
C SER A 40 8.00 16.43 -1.38
N LEU A 41 8.44 15.18 -1.27
CA LEU A 41 7.89 14.19 -0.34
C LEU A 41 8.94 13.84 0.70
N ALA A 42 8.52 13.86 1.97
CA ALA A 42 9.37 13.41 3.06
C ALA A 42 9.44 11.87 3.08
N PRO A 43 10.49 11.27 3.66
CA PRO A 43 10.61 9.80 3.68
C PRO A 43 9.55 9.09 4.53
N ASP A 44 8.79 9.82 5.37
CA ASP A 44 7.65 9.26 6.09
C ASP A 44 6.33 9.41 5.30
N GLN A 45 6.41 9.72 4.01
CA GLN A 45 5.26 9.87 3.13
C GLN A 45 5.40 8.96 1.92
N LEU A 46 4.27 8.43 1.48
CA LEU A 46 4.20 7.56 0.31
C LEU A 46 3.01 7.99 -0.53
N GLN A 47 3.17 7.92 -1.84
CA GLN A 47 2.11 8.29 -2.77
C GLN A 47 1.67 7.06 -3.55
N LEU A 48 0.37 6.93 -3.75
CA LEU A 48 -0.18 5.87 -4.60
C LEU A 48 -1.31 6.40 -5.46
N VAL A 49 -1.53 5.72 -6.58
CA VAL A 49 -2.61 6.01 -7.52
C VAL A 49 -3.50 4.78 -7.57
N LYS A 50 -4.80 4.99 -7.45
CA LYS A 50 -5.78 3.92 -7.57
C LYS A 50 -7.03 4.44 -8.29
N ARG A 51 -7.86 3.52 -8.73
CA ARG A 51 -9.16 3.87 -9.26
C ARG A 51 -10.10 4.21 -8.11
N VAL A 52 -11.02 5.12 -8.35
CA VAL A 52 -12.10 5.40 -7.39
C VAL A 52 -12.89 4.10 -7.18
N GLY A 53 -13.07 3.72 -5.94
CA GLY A 53 -13.73 2.48 -5.57
C GLY A 53 -14.62 2.64 -4.34
N MET A 54 -15.12 1.53 -3.83
CA MET A 54 -16.04 1.56 -2.70
C MET A 54 -15.38 2.08 -1.41
N GLU A 55 -14.06 2.05 -1.33
CA GLU A 55 -13.31 2.57 -0.18
C GLU A 55 -13.11 4.10 -0.24
N SER A 56 -13.36 4.72 -1.38
CA SER A 56 -13.05 6.14 -1.58
C SER A 56 -13.77 7.07 -0.62
N PRO A 57 -15.08 6.90 -0.33
CA PRO A 57 -15.73 7.76 0.65
C PRO A 57 -15.12 7.66 2.04
N ALA A 58 -14.73 6.46 2.48
CA ALA A 58 -14.09 6.27 3.77
C ALA A 58 -12.73 6.96 3.82
N LEU A 59 -11.97 6.92 2.74
CA LEU A 59 -10.69 7.62 2.63
C LEU A 59 -10.85 9.13 2.70
N MET A 60 -11.86 9.67 2.03
CA MET A 60 -12.19 11.10 2.09
C MET A 60 -12.53 11.53 3.53
N GLN A 61 -13.28 10.69 4.24
CA GLN A 61 -13.66 10.96 5.61
C GLN A 61 -12.45 10.93 6.54
N LEU A 62 -11.55 9.97 6.36
CA LEU A 62 -10.29 9.91 7.10
C LEU A 62 -9.46 11.17 6.89
N TRP A 63 -9.37 11.64 5.65
CA TRP A 63 -8.68 12.90 5.36
C TRP A 63 -9.34 14.08 6.06
N ALA A 64 -10.66 14.21 5.96
CA ALA A 64 -11.39 15.34 6.50
C ALA A 64 -11.31 15.40 8.03
N GLN A 65 -11.31 14.26 8.70
CA GLN A 65 -11.29 14.16 10.16
C GLN A 65 -9.87 14.11 10.73
N GLY A 66 -8.85 13.99 9.88
CA GLY A 66 -7.49 13.77 10.35
C GLY A 66 -7.33 12.46 11.10
N GLY A 67 -8.14 11.45 10.76
CA GLY A 67 -8.15 10.18 11.46
C GLY A 67 -6.86 9.39 11.28
N VAL A 68 -6.47 8.66 12.33
CA VAL A 68 -5.29 7.80 12.31
C VAL A 68 -5.73 6.36 12.10
N VAL A 69 -5.15 5.70 11.11
CA VAL A 69 -5.33 4.27 10.87
C VAL A 69 -4.22 3.54 11.63
N PRO A 70 -4.56 2.67 12.60
CA PRO A 70 -3.53 2.02 13.43
C PRO A 70 -2.58 1.16 12.62
N ALA A 71 -3.10 0.43 11.63
CA ALA A 71 -2.29 -0.48 10.81
C ALA A 71 -2.79 -0.47 9.37
N ALA A 72 -1.85 -0.57 8.44
CA ALA A 72 -2.11 -0.66 7.02
C ALA A 72 -1.03 -1.51 6.35
N GLU A 73 -1.33 -2.00 5.16
CA GLU A 73 -0.39 -2.84 4.43
C GLU A 73 -0.58 -2.65 2.93
N ILE A 74 0.53 -2.59 2.20
CA ILE A 74 0.55 -2.69 0.75
C ILE A 74 1.23 -4.01 0.40
N ASN A 75 0.56 -4.83 -0.42
CA ASN A 75 1.13 -6.05 -0.95
C ASN A 75 1.30 -5.93 -2.45
N ILE A 76 2.47 -6.29 -2.93
CA ILE A 76 2.77 -6.37 -4.35
C ILE A 76 3.05 -7.82 -4.67
N VAL A 77 2.25 -8.38 -5.59
CA VAL A 77 2.32 -9.79 -5.96
C VAL A 77 2.51 -9.92 -7.46
N PRO A 78 3.36 -10.86 -7.92
CA PRO A 78 3.44 -11.13 -9.34
C PRO A 78 2.17 -11.83 -9.81
N VAL A 79 1.70 -11.47 -11.00
CA VAL A 79 0.62 -12.18 -11.65
C VAL A 79 1.19 -13.45 -12.25
N VAL A 80 0.92 -14.57 -11.60
CA VAL A 80 1.35 -15.90 -12.08
C VAL A 80 0.12 -16.71 -12.41
N GLY A 81 0.24 -17.55 -13.45
CA GLY A 81 -0.88 -18.32 -13.96
C GLY A 81 -1.37 -19.45 -13.06
N LYS A 82 -0.76 -19.67 -11.90
CA LYS A 82 -1.15 -20.72 -10.96
C LYS A 82 -1.70 -20.10 -9.67
N ARG A 83 -2.88 -20.57 -9.27
CA ARG A 83 -3.59 -20.05 -8.10
C ARG A 83 -2.85 -20.21 -6.77
N ASP A 84 -1.99 -21.24 -6.67
CA ASP A 84 -1.30 -21.55 -5.42
C ASP A 84 -0.09 -20.64 -5.16
N ALA A 85 0.14 -19.69 -6.03
CA ALA A 85 1.39 -18.96 -6.08
C ALA A 85 1.22 -17.46 -5.90
N GLN A 86 0.20 -17.00 -5.18
CA GLN A 86 0.13 -15.59 -4.80
C GLN A 86 1.11 -15.32 -3.67
N GLN A 87 2.36 -15.49 -4.01
CA GLN A 87 3.46 -15.21 -3.12
C GLN A 87 3.71 -13.71 -3.15
N LYS A 88 3.76 -13.10 -1.98
CA LYS A 88 4.12 -11.69 -1.87
C LYS A 88 5.50 -11.48 -2.44
N PHE A 89 5.64 -10.50 -3.30
CA PHE A 89 6.93 -10.05 -3.79
C PHE A 89 7.50 -8.97 -2.85
N ILE A 90 6.67 -7.98 -2.55
CA ILE A 90 6.99 -6.90 -1.61
C ILE A 90 5.80 -6.74 -0.68
N SER A 91 6.07 -6.55 0.60
CA SER A 91 5.06 -6.19 1.60
C SER A 91 5.55 -4.96 2.34
N VAL A 92 4.72 -3.92 2.39
CA VAL A 92 5.01 -2.70 3.13
C VAL A 92 3.93 -2.55 4.20
N LYS A 93 4.33 -2.60 5.46
CA LYS A 93 3.42 -2.51 6.60
C LYS A 93 3.62 -1.17 7.29
N PHE A 94 2.51 -0.51 7.60
CA PHE A 94 2.52 0.81 8.21
C PHE A 94 1.81 0.79 9.55
N GLU A 95 2.27 1.63 10.47
CA GLU A 95 1.56 1.94 11.70
C GLU A 95 1.34 3.44 11.81
N ASN A 96 0.20 3.81 12.40
CA ASN A 96 -0.19 5.21 12.60
C ASN A 96 -0.18 6.00 11.29
N LEU A 97 -0.96 5.51 10.34
CA LEU A 97 -1.06 6.08 9.01
C LEU A 97 -2.18 7.10 8.95
N ARG A 98 -1.96 8.19 8.24
CA ARG A 98 -2.97 9.21 7.94
C ARG A 98 -3.04 9.47 6.45
N VAL A 99 -4.23 9.79 5.97
CA VAL A 99 -4.40 10.30 4.61
C VAL A 99 -4.07 11.79 4.65
N LEU A 100 -2.91 12.15 4.12
CA LEU A 100 -2.42 13.52 4.14
C LEU A 100 -3.07 14.36 3.04
N ALA A 101 -3.24 13.79 1.86
CA ALA A 101 -3.81 14.49 0.70
C ALA A 101 -4.47 13.49 -0.24
N MET A 102 -5.51 13.95 -0.93
CA MET A 102 -6.18 13.20 -1.99
C MET A 102 -6.40 14.11 -3.18
N GLU A 103 -6.12 13.59 -4.36
CA GLU A 103 -6.42 14.26 -5.62
C GLU A 103 -7.29 13.31 -6.45
N ILE A 104 -8.49 13.75 -6.77
CA ILE A 104 -9.49 12.92 -7.46
C ILE A 104 -9.84 13.58 -8.76
N GLY A 105 -9.83 12.81 -9.83
CA GLY A 105 -10.18 13.36 -11.13
C GLY A 105 -10.41 12.28 -12.17
N GLY A 106 -10.78 12.75 -13.35
CA GLY A 106 -11.00 11.89 -14.50
C GLY A 106 -11.43 12.71 -15.68
N SER A 107 -11.51 12.05 -16.81
CA SER A 107 -11.96 12.64 -18.08
C SER A 107 -13.15 11.84 -18.59
N CYS A 108 -14.02 12.47 -19.34
CA CYS A 108 -15.16 11.77 -19.96
C CYS A 108 -14.72 10.73 -20.99
N GLU A 109 -13.47 10.76 -21.41
CA GLU A 109 -12.89 9.76 -22.31
C GLU A 109 -12.35 8.54 -21.56
N ASP A 110 -12.16 8.65 -20.24
CA ASP A 110 -11.66 7.56 -19.41
C ASP A 110 -12.79 6.64 -18.98
N ASN A 111 -12.46 5.36 -18.80
CA ASN A 111 -13.40 4.37 -18.28
C ASN A 111 -13.52 4.43 -16.76
N HIS A 112 -12.63 5.14 -16.08
CA HIS A 112 -12.58 5.23 -14.63
C HIS A 112 -12.18 6.62 -14.18
N ALA A 113 -12.63 7.00 -13.01
CA ALA A 113 -12.02 8.09 -12.26
C ALA A 113 -10.84 7.50 -11.47
N THR A 114 -9.81 8.31 -11.27
CA THR A 114 -8.64 7.93 -10.50
C THR A 114 -8.45 8.87 -9.32
N GLU A 115 -7.74 8.38 -8.32
CA GLU A 115 -7.37 9.20 -7.18
C GLU A 115 -5.91 8.96 -6.83
N THR A 116 -5.23 10.04 -6.45
CA THR A 116 -3.87 9.99 -5.96
C THR A 116 -3.91 10.26 -4.47
N LEU A 117 -3.37 9.34 -3.68
CA LEU A 117 -3.31 9.44 -2.23
C LEU A 117 -1.89 9.73 -1.80
N THR A 118 -1.73 10.69 -0.90
CA THR A 118 -0.49 10.87 -0.17
C THR A 118 -0.74 10.41 1.25
N LEU A 119 0.00 9.39 1.67
CA LEU A 119 -0.13 8.77 2.98
C LEU A 119 1.08 9.16 3.82
N LYS A 120 0.82 9.51 5.08
CA LYS A 120 1.87 9.77 6.05
C LYS A 120 1.78 8.74 7.16
N PHE A 121 2.91 8.20 7.57
CA PHE A 121 2.94 7.11 8.54
C PHE A 121 4.00 7.38 9.62
N GLY A 122 3.75 6.88 10.81
CA GLY A 122 4.70 6.97 11.93
C GLY A 122 5.76 5.88 11.84
N GLN A 123 5.36 4.69 11.45
CA GLN A 123 6.25 3.53 11.35
C GLN A 123 6.00 2.80 10.06
N VAL A 124 7.07 2.23 9.50
CA VAL A 124 6.98 1.43 8.28
C VAL A 124 7.94 0.26 8.37
N ARG A 125 7.50 -0.88 7.87
CA ARG A 125 8.34 -2.08 7.68
C ARG A 125 8.25 -2.48 6.22
N PHE A 126 9.39 -2.52 5.56
CA PHE A 126 9.50 -2.97 4.19
C PHE A 126 10.06 -4.39 4.18
N GLU A 127 9.38 -5.31 3.48
CA GLU A 127 9.78 -6.70 3.33
C GLU A 127 9.90 -7.05 1.86
N TYR A 128 11.01 -7.62 1.48
CA TYR A 128 11.21 -8.23 0.18
C TYR A 128 11.27 -9.75 0.34
N HIS A 129 10.45 -10.46 -0.41
CA HIS A 129 10.35 -11.91 -0.35
C HIS A 129 11.00 -12.54 -1.57
N HIS A 130 12.07 -13.30 -1.35
CA HIS A 130 12.86 -13.92 -2.41
C HIS A 130 12.51 -15.40 -2.50
N TYR A 131 11.50 -15.72 -3.33
CA TYR A 131 10.99 -17.10 -3.45
C TYR A 131 11.85 -17.99 -4.35
N ALA A 132 12.83 -17.44 -5.07
CA ALA A 132 13.72 -18.23 -5.92
C ALA A 132 14.53 -19.24 -5.12
N ASP A 133 14.76 -18.99 -3.83
CA ASP A 133 15.46 -19.90 -2.93
C ASP A 133 14.53 -20.66 -1.97
N ALA A 134 13.22 -20.66 -2.26
CA ALA A 134 12.25 -21.41 -1.47
C ALA A 134 12.52 -22.91 -1.59
N THR A 135 12.43 -23.62 -0.47
CA THR A 135 12.61 -25.06 -0.38
C THR A 135 11.38 -25.69 0.27
N PRO A 136 11.22 -27.03 0.21
CA PRO A 136 10.14 -27.69 0.96
C PRO A 136 10.17 -27.41 2.47
N ASP A 137 11.37 -27.19 3.03
CA ASP A 137 11.51 -26.87 4.45
C ASP A 137 11.36 -25.37 4.73
N SER A 138 11.50 -24.52 3.69
CA SER A 138 11.34 -23.08 3.78
C SER A 138 10.56 -22.57 2.58
N PRO A 139 9.25 -22.79 2.55
CA PRO A 139 8.43 -22.48 1.37
C PRO A 139 8.29 -20.99 1.11
N THR A 140 8.58 -20.14 2.09
CA THR A 140 8.50 -18.68 1.93
C THR A 140 9.79 -18.08 1.39
N GLY A 141 10.86 -18.87 1.26
CA GLY A 141 12.15 -18.38 0.81
C GLY A 141 12.78 -17.40 1.81
N THR A 142 13.74 -16.61 1.34
CA THR A 142 14.43 -15.61 2.13
C THR A 142 13.63 -14.32 2.17
N VAL A 143 13.50 -13.72 3.35
CA VAL A 143 12.85 -12.42 3.53
C VAL A 143 13.89 -11.42 4.02
N GLN A 144 14.03 -10.33 3.29
CA GLN A 144 14.87 -9.20 3.69
C GLN A 144 13.96 -8.11 4.24
N THR A 145 14.26 -7.60 5.42
CA THR A 145 13.38 -6.67 6.13
C THR A 145 14.16 -5.46 6.61
N VAL A 146 13.55 -4.28 6.49
CA VAL A 146 14.01 -3.05 7.13
C VAL A 146 12.81 -2.33 7.72
N ALA A 147 13.01 -1.64 8.84
CA ALA A 147 11.95 -0.89 9.51
C ALA A 147 12.46 0.49 9.91
N PHE A 148 11.55 1.47 9.82
CA PHE A 148 11.83 2.86 10.20
C PHE A 148 10.72 3.37 11.11
N ASP A 149 11.10 4.22 12.05
CA ASP A 149 10.18 4.84 13.00
C ASP A 149 10.43 6.34 12.98
N TRP A 150 9.41 7.11 12.56
CA TRP A 150 9.43 8.57 12.53
C TRP A 150 8.54 9.20 13.58
N GLN A 151 7.91 8.39 14.42
CA GLN A 151 7.11 8.98 15.49
C GLN A 151 8.02 9.74 16.45
N PRO A 152 7.66 10.97 16.82
CA PRO A 152 8.42 11.66 17.85
C PRO A 152 8.35 10.85 19.14
N PRO A 153 9.44 10.84 19.93
CA PRO A 153 9.39 10.18 21.22
C PRO A 153 8.26 10.76 22.05
N ALA A 154 7.60 9.90 22.83
CA ALA A 154 6.51 10.33 23.70
C ALA A 154 7.03 11.40 24.66
N ALA A 155 6.37 12.56 24.65
CA ALA A 155 6.73 13.67 25.51
C ALA A 155 6.34 13.38 26.97
#